data_4d4647560341d0023427a1e055923f28
#
_entry.id   4d4647560341d0023427a1e055923f28
#
_cell.length_a   1.000
_cell.length_b   1.000
_cell.length_c   1.000
_cell.angle_alpha   90.00
_cell.angle_beta   90.00
_cell.angle_gamma   90.00
#
_symmetry.space_group_name_H-M   'P 1'
#
loop_
_entity.id
_entity.type
_entity.pdbx_description
1 polymer ?
#
loop_
_entity_poly.entity_id
_entity_poly.type
_entity_poly.pdbx_seq_one_letter_code
_entity_poly.pdbx_strand_id
1 'polypeptide(L)'
;MTSTRAQLEWWQALQRSIRYRTEQYGYYAGFGSRAWNRRTLASQMRTVRFAGVSVRLHERVIPALRCAELAIERDCQDHPYRPRTLAGVREKNTYFGGDVTNHVYGIALDIDPSDNPCCNCVEPWRSNPRCRGTKTDLERMAMPLCWITAFERYGFYWLGHDELKDTMHFEFLGEPAKR
;
A
#
# COMPACT_ATOMS: atom_id res chain seq x y z
N MET A 1 -17.11 -2.42 31.36
CA MET A 1 -17.75 -2.72 30.04
C MET A 1 -17.12 -4.00 29.54
N THR A 2 -17.87 -5.10 29.46
CA THR A 2 -17.41 -6.38 28.93
C THR A 2 -17.27 -6.24 27.42
N SER A 3 -16.07 -6.48 26.90
CA SER A 3 -15.81 -6.53 25.47
C SER A 3 -16.67 -7.62 24.82
N THR A 4 -17.30 -7.34 23.70
CA THR A 4 -18.03 -8.35 22.95
C THR A 4 -17.03 -9.38 22.40
N ARG A 5 -17.49 -10.63 22.16
CA ARG A 5 -16.67 -11.67 21.55
C ARG A 5 -16.02 -11.20 20.24
N ALA A 6 -16.78 -10.50 19.39
CA ALA A 6 -16.29 -9.95 18.13
C ALA A 6 -15.17 -8.91 18.32
N GLN A 7 -15.27 -8.05 19.34
CA GLN A 7 -14.21 -7.10 19.68
C GLN A 7 -12.91 -7.79 20.12
N LEU A 8 -13.04 -8.88 20.88
CA LEU A 8 -11.88 -9.66 21.31
C LEU A 8 -11.20 -10.38 20.13
N GLU A 9 -11.98 -10.99 19.26
CA GLU A 9 -11.49 -11.68 18.05
C GLU A 9 -10.77 -10.69 17.12
N TRP A 10 -11.35 -9.51 16.89
CA TRP A 10 -10.74 -8.43 16.12
C TRP A 10 -9.40 -7.99 16.73
N TRP A 11 -9.38 -7.73 18.04
CA TRP A 11 -8.16 -7.34 18.74
C TRP A 11 -7.07 -8.38 18.63
N GLN A 12 -7.39 -9.66 18.77
CA GLN A 12 -6.44 -10.76 18.61
C GLN A 12 -5.90 -10.85 17.18
N ALA A 13 -6.75 -10.65 16.18
CA ALA A 13 -6.35 -10.62 14.77
C ALA A 13 -5.38 -9.47 14.49
N LEU A 14 -5.66 -8.26 15.01
CA LEU A 14 -4.80 -7.10 14.91
C LEU A 14 -3.42 -7.37 15.55
N GLN A 15 -3.39 -7.94 16.76
CA GLN A 15 -2.13 -8.26 17.45
C GLN A 15 -1.31 -9.30 16.66
N ARG A 16 -1.94 -10.33 16.11
CA ARG A 16 -1.25 -11.31 15.23
C ARG A 16 -0.68 -10.63 13.98
N SER A 17 -1.42 -9.74 13.36
CA SER A 17 -0.99 -8.99 12.17
C SER A 17 0.20 -8.07 12.47
N ILE A 18 0.17 -7.33 13.59
CA ILE A 18 1.29 -6.48 14.02
C ILE A 18 2.52 -7.34 14.32
N ARG A 19 2.36 -8.46 14.99
CA ARG A 19 3.44 -9.39 15.30
C ARG A 19 4.08 -9.93 14.02
N TYR A 20 3.28 -10.48 13.11
CA TYR A 20 3.75 -10.99 11.82
C TYR A 20 4.53 -9.94 11.03
N ARG A 21 3.96 -8.73 10.87
CA ARG A 21 4.63 -7.65 10.14
C ARG A 21 5.92 -7.19 10.83
N THR A 22 5.95 -7.16 12.16
CA THR A 22 7.16 -6.84 12.92
C THR A 22 8.25 -7.89 12.70
N GLU A 23 7.92 -9.17 12.81
CA GLU A 23 8.85 -10.27 12.56
C GLU A 23 9.44 -10.23 11.15
N GLN A 24 8.63 -9.88 10.15
CA GLN A 24 9.04 -9.83 8.75
C GLN A 24 9.81 -8.55 8.37
N TYR A 25 9.38 -7.39 8.87
CA TYR A 25 9.82 -6.09 8.35
C TYR A 25 10.54 -5.22 9.39
N GLY A 26 10.53 -5.59 10.66
CA GLY A 26 11.15 -4.83 11.71
C GLY A 26 10.15 -4.16 12.64
N TYR A 27 10.67 -3.63 13.76
CA TYR A 27 9.83 -3.00 14.76
C TYR A 27 9.80 -1.48 14.61
N TYR A 28 8.66 -0.90 14.98
CA TYR A 28 8.44 0.52 15.15
C TYR A 28 7.95 0.78 16.58
N ALA A 29 8.43 1.83 17.22
CA ALA A 29 8.01 2.18 18.59
C ALA A 29 6.48 2.38 18.61
N GLY A 30 5.77 1.58 19.42
CA GLY A 30 4.31 1.55 19.50
C GLY A 30 3.62 0.51 18.59
N PHE A 31 4.32 -0.06 17.62
CA PHE A 31 3.74 -1.04 16.67
C PHE A 31 4.62 -2.29 16.53
N GLY A 32 4.98 -2.86 17.64
CA GLY A 32 5.78 -4.06 17.66
C GLY A 32 6.78 -4.06 18.79
N SER A 33 7.62 -5.10 18.84
CA SER A 33 8.57 -5.31 19.89
C SER A 33 9.95 -5.63 19.34
N ARG A 34 10.99 -5.06 19.97
CA ARG A 34 12.38 -5.41 19.70
C ARG A 34 12.68 -6.90 19.98
N ALA A 35 11.87 -7.54 20.82
CA ALA A 35 11.98 -8.97 21.07
C ALA A 35 11.57 -9.82 19.86
N TRP A 36 10.69 -9.30 19.01
CA TRP A 36 10.23 -10.00 17.79
C TRP A 36 11.18 -9.76 16.61
N ASN A 37 11.78 -8.57 16.53
CA ASN A 37 12.79 -8.25 15.52
C ASN A 37 13.71 -7.16 16.05
N ARG A 38 15.03 -7.42 16.06
CA ARG A 38 16.02 -6.47 16.55
C ARG A 38 16.27 -5.28 15.59
N ARG A 39 15.92 -5.43 14.32
CA ARG A 39 16.07 -4.38 13.31
C ARG A 39 14.90 -3.41 13.39
N THR A 40 15.19 -2.13 13.40
CA THR A 40 14.14 -1.10 13.31
C THR A 40 13.64 -0.99 11.88
N LEU A 41 12.38 -0.61 11.69
CA LEU A 41 11.85 -0.30 10.35
C LEU A 41 12.72 0.75 9.64
N ALA A 42 13.11 1.82 10.34
CA ALA A 42 13.89 2.90 9.77
C ALA A 42 15.23 2.42 9.16
N SER A 43 15.88 1.42 9.78
CA SER A 43 17.16 0.86 9.30
C SER A 43 17.02 0.07 8.00
N GLN A 44 15.83 -0.35 7.64
CA GLN A 44 15.52 -1.19 6.48
C GLN A 44 14.88 -0.42 5.31
N MET A 45 14.65 0.89 5.48
CA MET A 45 14.09 1.73 4.43
C MET A 45 15.17 2.15 3.43
N ARG A 46 14.81 2.15 2.17
CA ARG A 46 15.67 2.61 1.08
C ARG A 46 14.89 3.56 0.18
N THR A 47 15.55 4.60 -0.30
CA THR A 47 15.02 5.45 -1.37
C THR A 47 15.38 4.83 -2.70
N VAL A 48 14.40 4.61 -3.54
CA VAL A 48 14.54 4.07 -4.90
C VAL A 48 13.77 4.94 -5.89
N ARG A 49 14.09 4.82 -7.16
CA ARG A 49 13.28 5.42 -8.24
C ARG A 49 12.39 4.35 -8.84
N PHE A 50 11.13 4.70 -9.08
CA PHE A 50 10.16 3.89 -9.80
C PHE A 50 9.48 4.77 -10.83
N ALA A 51 9.46 4.37 -12.08
CA ALA A 51 8.94 5.14 -13.21
C ALA A 51 9.44 6.61 -13.24
N GLY A 52 10.71 6.82 -12.83
CA GLY A 52 11.33 8.13 -12.79
C GLY A 52 11.12 8.94 -11.50
N VAL A 53 10.22 8.54 -10.61
CA VAL A 53 9.90 9.24 -9.35
C VAL A 53 10.57 8.54 -8.16
N SER A 54 11.11 9.31 -7.22
CA SER A 54 11.73 8.78 -6.00
C SER A 54 10.67 8.40 -4.98
N VAL A 55 10.84 7.22 -4.35
CA VAL A 55 9.99 6.74 -3.25
C VAL A 55 10.83 6.04 -2.21
N ARG A 56 10.45 6.14 -0.94
CA ARG A 56 11.10 5.45 0.18
C ARG A 56 10.25 4.24 0.59
N LEU A 57 10.82 3.04 0.49
CA LEU A 57 10.16 1.77 0.78
C LEU A 57 11.07 0.84 1.58
N HIS A 58 10.50 -0.22 2.12
CA HIS A 58 11.24 -1.29 2.78
C HIS A 58 12.10 -2.06 1.76
N GLU A 59 13.34 -2.41 2.12
CA GLU A 59 14.31 -3.08 1.22
C GLU A 59 13.76 -4.37 0.60
N ARG A 60 12.90 -5.12 1.31
CA ARG A 60 12.29 -6.38 0.82
C ARG A 60 11.28 -6.18 -0.31
N VAL A 61 10.70 -5.00 -0.46
CA VAL A 61 9.73 -4.68 -1.52
C VAL A 61 10.42 -4.36 -2.84
N ILE A 62 11.66 -3.90 -2.79
CA ILE A 62 12.37 -3.35 -3.94
C ILE A 62 12.51 -4.35 -5.11
N PRO A 63 12.86 -5.64 -4.90
CA PRO A 63 12.96 -6.59 -6.01
C PRO A 63 11.61 -6.77 -6.73
N ALA A 64 10.50 -6.90 -6.00
CA ALA A 64 9.17 -7.02 -6.57
C ALA A 64 8.76 -5.75 -7.33
N LEU A 65 9.06 -4.57 -6.76
CA LEU A 65 8.81 -3.28 -7.41
C LEU A 65 9.56 -3.17 -8.76
N ARG A 66 10.83 -3.60 -8.80
CA ARG A 66 11.61 -3.62 -10.04
C ARG A 66 11.04 -4.56 -11.09
N CYS A 67 10.58 -5.74 -10.67
CA CYS A 67 9.91 -6.67 -11.58
C CYS A 67 8.60 -6.10 -12.12
N ALA A 68 7.82 -5.42 -11.28
CA ALA A 68 6.60 -4.72 -11.71
C ALA A 68 6.93 -3.60 -12.71
N GLU A 69 7.97 -2.79 -12.47
CA GLU A 69 8.42 -1.73 -13.37
C GLU A 69 8.76 -2.28 -14.76
N LEU A 70 9.56 -3.35 -14.82
CA LEU A 70 9.93 -4.00 -16.09
C LEU A 70 8.71 -4.60 -16.81
N ALA A 71 7.74 -5.15 -16.07
CA ALA A 71 6.51 -5.65 -16.66
C ALA A 71 5.66 -4.50 -17.23
N ILE A 72 5.56 -3.37 -16.54
CA ILE A 72 4.87 -2.17 -17.03
C ILE A 72 5.52 -1.67 -18.32
N GLU A 73 6.85 -1.55 -18.34
CA GLU A 73 7.58 -1.11 -19.53
C GLU A 73 7.35 -2.04 -20.74
N ARG A 74 7.20 -3.34 -20.51
CA ARG A 74 6.96 -4.33 -21.57
C ARG A 74 5.50 -4.40 -22.00
N ASP A 75 4.57 -4.46 -21.02
CA ASP A 75 3.18 -4.88 -21.23
C ASP A 75 2.20 -3.69 -21.36
N CYS A 76 2.64 -2.44 -21.03
CA CYS A 76 1.78 -1.25 -21.02
C CYS A 76 2.18 -0.19 -22.05
N GLN A 77 2.86 -0.57 -23.12
CA GLN A 77 3.38 0.37 -24.13
C GLN A 77 2.26 1.19 -24.83
N ASP A 78 1.11 0.59 -25.04
CA ASP A 78 -0.06 1.24 -25.66
C ASP A 78 -0.84 2.16 -24.70
N HIS A 79 -0.45 2.18 -23.43
CA HIS A 79 -1.10 2.94 -22.38
C HIS A 79 -0.07 3.83 -21.65
N PRO A 80 0.44 4.89 -22.29
CA PRO A 80 1.48 5.73 -21.71
C PRO A 80 0.94 6.42 -20.44
N TYR A 81 1.54 6.11 -19.30
CA TYR A 81 1.27 6.73 -18.03
C TYR A 81 2.59 7.01 -17.31
N ARG A 82 2.73 8.21 -16.79
CA ARG A 82 3.92 8.62 -16.05
C ARG A 82 3.49 9.21 -14.72
N PRO A 83 3.75 8.54 -13.62
CA PRO A 83 3.43 9.06 -12.30
C PRO A 83 4.24 10.33 -12.02
N ARG A 84 3.60 11.27 -11.33
CA ARG A 84 4.22 12.52 -10.88
C ARG A 84 4.59 12.47 -9.41
N THR A 85 3.83 11.70 -8.65
CA THR A 85 4.01 11.57 -7.20
C THR A 85 3.86 10.12 -6.77
N LEU A 86 4.71 9.72 -5.82
CA LEU A 86 4.64 8.44 -5.14
C LEU A 86 4.71 8.67 -3.63
N ALA A 87 3.87 7.98 -2.87
CA ALA A 87 3.96 7.97 -1.41
C ALA A 87 4.22 6.54 -0.91
N GLY A 88 5.34 6.36 -0.22
CA GLY A 88 5.75 5.09 0.37
C GLY A 88 5.65 5.13 1.90
N VAL A 89 6.80 5.02 2.59
CA VAL A 89 6.83 4.99 4.04
C VAL A 89 6.28 6.28 4.67
N ARG A 90 5.42 6.12 5.67
CA ARG A 90 4.98 7.18 6.59
C ARG A 90 5.44 6.84 8.00
N GLU A 91 5.98 7.81 8.72
CA GLU A 91 6.49 7.60 10.09
C GLU A 91 5.36 7.58 11.14
N LYS A 92 4.17 8.04 10.77
CA LYS A 92 3.00 8.08 11.64
C LYS A 92 1.91 7.18 11.11
N ASN A 93 1.25 6.45 12.02
CA ASN A 93 0.02 5.77 11.69
C ASN A 93 -1.09 6.78 11.44
N THR A 94 -1.79 6.64 10.31
CA THR A 94 -2.90 7.52 9.92
C THR A 94 -4.27 6.89 10.20
N TYR A 95 -4.30 5.62 10.61
CA TYR A 95 -5.55 4.96 10.96
C TYR A 95 -5.99 5.31 12.39
N PHE A 96 -7.28 5.46 12.57
CA PHE A 96 -7.93 5.60 13.85
C PHE A 96 -8.49 4.24 14.28
N GLY A 97 -8.62 4.00 15.59
CA GLY A 97 -9.19 2.77 16.09
C GLY A 97 -8.24 1.58 16.25
N GLY A 98 -6.93 1.82 16.24
CA GLY A 98 -5.91 0.83 16.60
C GLY A 98 -5.35 0.01 15.44
N ASP A 99 -5.87 0.17 14.22
CA ASP A 99 -5.26 -0.46 13.06
C ASP A 99 -3.94 0.21 12.65
N VAL A 100 -3.09 -0.49 11.92
CA VAL A 100 -1.76 -0.02 11.51
C VAL A 100 -1.61 -0.10 10.01
N THR A 101 -1.47 1.06 9.37
CA THR A 101 -1.26 1.15 7.93
C THR A 101 0.06 0.49 7.50
N ASN A 102 0.03 -0.20 6.37
CA ASN A 102 1.22 -0.81 5.77
C ASN A 102 2.27 0.21 5.30
N HIS A 103 1.92 1.47 5.16
CA HIS A 103 2.89 2.55 4.96
C HIS A 103 3.88 2.71 6.12
N VAL A 104 3.49 2.44 7.37
CA VAL A 104 4.40 2.46 8.52
C VAL A 104 5.51 1.41 8.36
N TYR A 105 5.17 0.26 7.79
CA TYR A 105 6.13 -0.81 7.49
C TYR A 105 6.89 -0.59 6.17
N GLY A 106 6.56 0.46 5.40
CA GLY A 106 7.16 0.74 4.10
C GLY A 106 6.86 -0.31 3.03
N ILE A 107 5.76 -1.05 3.21
CA ILE A 107 5.29 -2.10 2.30
C ILE A 107 4.03 -1.70 1.53
N ALA A 108 3.66 -0.43 1.59
CA ALA A 108 2.58 0.15 0.80
C ALA A 108 3.10 1.28 -0.09
N LEU A 109 2.45 1.47 -1.21
CA LEU A 109 2.76 2.47 -2.22
C LEU A 109 1.48 3.10 -2.75
N ASP A 110 1.38 4.43 -2.65
CA ASP A 110 0.35 5.21 -3.34
C ASP A 110 0.94 5.83 -4.61
N ILE A 111 0.22 5.72 -5.71
CA ILE A 111 0.61 6.25 -7.03
C ILE A 111 -0.34 7.39 -7.41
N ASP A 112 0.20 8.61 -7.59
CA ASP A 112 -0.55 9.81 -7.97
C ASP A 112 -1.90 9.94 -7.26
N PRO A 113 -1.93 10.16 -5.94
CA PRO A 113 -3.18 10.21 -5.18
C PRO A 113 -4.22 11.20 -5.72
N SER A 114 -3.78 12.28 -6.33
CA SER A 114 -4.67 13.27 -6.93
C SER A 114 -5.36 12.79 -8.22
N ASP A 115 -4.69 11.90 -8.96
CA ASP A 115 -5.19 11.37 -10.23
C ASP A 115 -5.79 9.96 -10.11
N ASN A 116 -5.52 9.29 -8.99
CA ASN A 116 -6.08 7.97 -8.64
C ASN A 116 -6.72 8.05 -7.23
N PRO A 117 -7.81 8.83 -7.05
CA PRO A 117 -8.33 9.13 -5.72
C PRO A 117 -9.07 7.96 -5.09
N CYS A 118 -9.01 7.89 -3.76
CA CYS A 118 -9.93 7.06 -2.98
C CYS A 118 -11.23 7.82 -2.70
N CYS A 119 -12.20 7.74 -3.58
CA CYS A 119 -13.43 8.51 -3.46
C CYS A 119 -14.32 8.12 -2.27
N ASN A 120 -14.17 6.91 -1.74
CA ASN A 120 -14.92 6.40 -0.60
C ASN A 120 -14.16 6.55 0.74
N CYS A 121 -12.93 7.09 0.68
CA CYS A 121 -12.13 7.36 1.87
C CYS A 121 -12.51 8.67 2.56
N VAL A 122 -11.73 9.00 3.60
CA VAL A 122 -11.85 10.28 4.33
C VAL A 122 -11.22 11.44 3.54
N GLU A 123 -11.50 12.67 3.98
CA GLU A 123 -10.83 13.86 3.44
C GLU A 123 -9.28 13.76 3.57
N PRO A 124 -8.52 14.33 2.62
CA PRO A 124 -8.98 15.19 1.50
C PRO A 124 -9.42 14.42 0.24
N TRP A 125 -9.32 13.10 0.23
CA TRP A 125 -9.56 12.28 -0.97
C TRP A 125 -11.00 12.33 -1.43
N ARG A 126 -11.97 12.30 -0.50
CA ARG A 126 -13.40 12.35 -0.79
C ARG A 126 -13.83 13.61 -1.55
N SER A 127 -13.18 14.75 -1.30
CA SER A 127 -13.45 16.02 -1.98
C SER A 127 -12.71 16.18 -3.32
N ASN A 128 -11.96 15.17 -3.77
CA ASN A 128 -11.24 15.22 -5.03
C ASN A 128 -12.20 15.50 -6.20
N PRO A 129 -11.87 16.44 -7.12
CA PRO A 129 -12.73 16.75 -8.26
C PRO A 129 -13.08 15.54 -9.15
N ARG A 130 -12.20 14.55 -9.25
CA ARG A 130 -12.45 13.30 -9.99
C ARG A 130 -13.54 12.45 -9.36
N CYS A 131 -13.84 12.61 -8.09
CA CYS A 131 -14.89 11.88 -7.37
C CYS A 131 -16.30 12.42 -7.63
N ARG A 132 -16.42 13.50 -8.39
CA ARG A 132 -17.73 14.10 -8.76
C ARG A 132 -18.35 13.39 -9.95
N GLY A 133 -19.70 13.40 -10.01
CA GLY A 133 -20.47 12.82 -11.11
C GLY A 133 -20.69 11.31 -11.00
N THR A 134 -21.11 10.69 -12.10
CA THR A 134 -21.61 9.31 -12.16
C THR A 134 -20.58 8.27 -12.63
N LYS A 135 -19.32 8.68 -12.82
CA LYS A 135 -18.25 7.77 -13.24
C LYS A 135 -17.98 6.70 -12.20
N THR A 136 -17.64 5.50 -12.64
CA THR A 136 -17.13 4.43 -11.80
C THR A 136 -15.74 4.76 -11.27
N ASP A 137 -15.28 4.09 -10.22
CA ASP A 137 -13.95 4.35 -9.64
C ASP A 137 -12.83 4.06 -10.65
N LEU A 138 -12.99 3.06 -11.52
CA LEU A 138 -12.05 2.76 -12.60
C LEU A 138 -11.99 3.87 -13.66
N GLU A 139 -13.12 4.50 -13.99
CA GLU A 139 -13.16 5.61 -14.94
C GLU A 139 -12.62 6.93 -14.36
N ARG A 140 -12.51 7.00 -13.04
CA ARG A 140 -11.97 8.17 -12.32
C ARG A 140 -10.45 8.13 -12.21
N MET A 141 -9.85 6.96 -12.15
CA MET A 141 -8.40 6.83 -12.06
C MET A 141 -7.71 7.11 -13.40
N ALA A 142 -6.49 7.65 -13.34
CA ALA A 142 -5.65 7.90 -14.50
C ALA A 142 -4.71 6.73 -14.80
N MET A 143 -4.39 5.91 -13.80
CA MET A 143 -3.49 4.79 -13.94
C MET A 143 -4.12 3.68 -14.80
N PRO A 144 -3.42 3.17 -15.84
CA PRO A 144 -3.93 2.10 -16.69
C PRO A 144 -4.08 0.78 -15.93
N LEU A 145 -5.09 -0.02 -16.30
CA LEU A 145 -5.34 -1.35 -15.70
C LEU A 145 -4.16 -2.32 -15.85
N CYS A 146 -3.37 -2.21 -16.91
CA CYS A 146 -2.18 -3.04 -17.10
C CYS A 146 -1.13 -2.85 -15.99
N TRP A 147 -1.08 -1.66 -15.35
CA TRP A 147 -0.23 -1.41 -14.19
C TRP A 147 -0.67 -2.27 -12.99
N ILE A 148 -1.98 -2.35 -12.75
CA ILE A 148 -2.56 -3.17 -11.67
C ILE A 148 -2.14 -4.64 -11.89
N THR A 149 -2.35 -5.16 -13.10
CA THR A 149 -1.95 -6.53 -13.46
C THR A 149 -0.45 -6.78 -13.27
N ALA A 150 0.38 -5.80 -13.62
CA ALA A 150 1.83 -5.90 -13.45
C ALA A 150 2.21 -5.95 -11.96
N PHE A 151 1.65 -5.09 -11.12
CA PHE A 151 1.90 -5.09 -9.69
C PHE A 151 1.45 -6.41 -9.02
N GLU A 152 0.23 -6.86 -9.30
CA GLU A 152 -0.34 -8.08 -8.71
C GLU A 152 0.43 -9.35 -9.09
N ARG A 153 1.01 -9.39 -10.30
CA ARG A 153 1.91 -10.48 -10.73
C ARG A 153 3.12 -10.64 -9.82
N TYR A 154 3.57 -9.58 -9.19
CA TYR A 154 4.78 -9.57 -8.34
C TYR A 154 4.48 -9.37 -6.84
N GLY A 155 3.28 -9.79 -6.40
CA GLY A 155 2.96 -9.92 -4.98
C GLY A 155 2.42 -8.65 -4.33
N PHE A 156 2.04 -7.66 -5.11
CA PHE A 156 1.25 -6.54 -4.62
C PHE A 156 -0.23 -6.85 -4.70
N TYR A 157 -0.99 -6.29 -3.80
CA TYR A 157 -2.45 -6.28 -3.80
C TYR A 157 -2.94 -4.85 -4.01
N TRP A 158 -3.85 -4.66 -4.94
CA TRP A 158 -4.43 -3.35 -5.22
C TRP A 158 -5.73 -3.13 -4.43
N LEU A 159 -5.77 -2.07 -3.60
CA LEU A 159 -6.94 -1.78 -2.76
C LEU A 159 -8.16 -1.25 -3.54
N GLY A 160 -8.03 -1.02 -4.83
CA GLY A 160 -9.18 -0.80 -5.70
C GLY A 160 -10.16 -1.99 -5.80
N HIS A 161 -9.74 -3.20 -5.37
CA HIS A 161 -10.62 -4.37 -5.25
C HIS A 161 -11.50 -4.28 -4.00
N ASP A 162 -11.08 -3.59 -2.95
CA ASP A 162 -11.78 -3.50 -1.67
C ASP A 162 -13.02 -2.59 -1.74
N GLU A 163 -13.84 -2.60 -0.69
CA GLU A 163 -15.05 -1.77 -0.59
C GLU A 163 -14.78 -0.28 -0.72
N LEU A 164 -13.66 0.20 -0.16
CA LEU A 164 -13.27 1.61 -0.22
C LEU A 164 -12.85 2.07 -1.61
N LYS A 165 -12.49 1.14 -2.50
CA LYS A 165 -12.00 1.43 -3.85
C LYS A 165 -10.85 2.44 -3.84
N ASP A 166 -9.81 2.15 -3.04
CA ASP A 166 -8.62 3.00 -2.95
C ASP A 166 -7.72 2.77 -4.18
N THR A 167 -7.97 3.55 -5.22
CA THR A 167 -7.36 3.31 -6.54
C THR A 167 -5.88 3.71 -6.63
N MET A 168 -5.37 4.52 -5.68
CA MET A 168 -3.95 4.86 -5.61
C MET A 168 -3.09 3.79 -4.97
N HIS A 169 -3.68 2.92 -4.12
CA HIS A 169 -2.98 2.19 -3.07
C HIS A 169 -2.69 0.73 -3.43
N PHE A 170 -1.41 0.36 -3.30
CA PHE A 170 -0.90 -1.00 -3.42
C PHE A 170 -0.24 -1.44 -2.12
N GLU A 171 -0.46 -2.69 -1.72
CA GLU A 171 0.19 -3.30 -0.56
C GLU A 171 1.01 -4.51 -0.99
N PHE A 172 2.28 -4.59 -0.56
CA PHE A 172 3.09 -5.77 -0.80
C PHE A 172 2.76 -6.86 0.22
N LEU A 173 2.15 -7.93 -0.24
CA LEU A 173 1.75 -9.07 0.59
C LEU A 173 2.73 -10.25 0.51
N GLY A 174 3.80 -10.11 -0.24
CA GLY A 174 4.81 -11.13 -0.46
C GLY A 174 4.73 -11.78 -1.84
N GLU A 175 5.46 -12.87 -2.03
CA GLU A 175 5.47 -13.56 -3.32
C GLU A 175 4.06 -14.04 -3.69
N PRO A 176 3.65 -13.88 -4.97
CA PRO A 176 2.36 -14.37 -5.43
C PRO A 176 2.28 -15.89 -5.17
N ALA A 177 1.13 -16.33 -4.67
CA ALA A 177 0.90 -17.76 -4.55
C ALA A 177 1.12 -18.41 -5.93
N LYS A 178 1.97 -19.41 -6.00
CA LYS A 178 2.12 -20.22 -7.21
C LYS A 178 0.75 -20.77 -7.56
N ARG A 179 0.16 -20.25 -8.64
CA ARG A 179 -1.09 -20.76 -9.20
C ARG A 179 -0.85 -22.08 -9.91
#